data_de4f11d74cf5a2fb2cc3009b91998d15
#
_entry.id   de4f11d74cf5a2fb2cc3009b91998d15
#
_cell.length_a   1.000
_cell.length_b   1.000
_cell.length_c   1.000
_cell.angle_alpha   90.00
_cell.angle_beta   90.00
_cell.angle_gamma   90.00
#
_symmetry.space_group_name_H-M   'P 1'
#
loop_
_entity.id
_entity.type
_entity.pdbx_description
1 polymer ?
#
loop_
_entity_poly.entity_id
_entity_poly.type
_entity_poly.pdbx_seq_one_letter_code
_entity_poly.pdbx_strand_id
1 'polypeptide(L)'
;SSAASDVYKRQIYEFDRIVGSSAALQRVLGIVKKVAKSNTTVMIRGETGTGKELIAGAIHHNSLRSARNFVKVNCAALQENLLESELFGHEKGAFTGADKQRIGRFEQADGGTLFLDEIGDMSPNTQAKILRVLQEHEFERLGGTRTLRVDVRLIAATNRDLPSMVQSGQFREDL
;
A
#
# COMPACT_ATOMS: atom_id res chain seq x y z
N SER A 1 -22.21 12.08 -8.64
CA SER A 1 -20.80 12.48 -8.77
C SER A 1 -19.81 11.36 -8.45
N SER A 2 -20.15 10.40 -7.58
CA SER A 2 -19.31 9.24 -7.24
C SER A 2 -19.10 8.31 -8.46
N ALA A 3 -20.17 7.91 -9.14
CA ALA A 3 -20.11 7.02 -10.28
C ALA A 3 -19.28 7.58 -11.47
N ALA A 4 -19.37 8.88 -11.75
CA ALA A 4 -18.57 9.53 -12.78
C ALA A 4 -17.07 9.55 -12.42
N SER A 5 -16.74 9.78 -11.13
CA SER A 5 -15.37 9.71 -10.63
C SER A 5 -14.81 8.29 -10.75
N ASP A 6 -15.62 7.27 -10.49
CA ASP A 6 -15.20 5.87 -10.56
C ASP A 6 -14.99 5.41 -12.00
N VAL A 7 -15.85 5.85 -12.92
CA VAL A 7 -15.69 5.62 -14.37
C VAL A 7 -14.42 6.29 -14.88
N TYR A 8 -14.18 7.54 -14.49
CA TYR A 8 -12.97 8.27 -14.87
C TYR A 8 -11.70 7.59 -14.34
N LYS A 9 -11.69 7.17 -13.08
CA LYS A 9 -10.57 6.43 -12.47
C LYS A 9 -10.32 5.10 -13.19
N ARG A 10 -11.38 4.34 -13.49
CA ARG A 10 -11.26 3.10 -14.26
C ARG A 10 -10.63 3.34 -15.63
N GLN A 11 -11.01 4.39 -16.32
CA GLN A 11 -10.48 4.73 -17.63
C GLN A 11 -8.99 5.10 -17.61
N ILE A 12 -8.50 5.73 -16.54
CA ILE A 12 -7.07 6.08 -16.40
C ILE A 12 -6.22 4.83 -16.21
N TYR A 13 -6.75 3.79 -15.53
CA TYR A 13 -6.01 2.59 -15.18
C TYR A 13 -6.24 1.40 -16.13
N GLU A 14 -6.90 1.64 -17.28
CA GLU A 14 -6.95 0.63 -18.34
C GLU A 14 -5.56 0.40 -18.94
N PHE A 15 -5.15 -0.87 -19.07
CA PHE A 15 -3.83 -1.23 -19.59
C PHE A 15 -3.52 -0.58 -20.94
N ASP A 16 -4.52 -0.48 -21.81
CA ASP A 16 -4.37 0.08 -23.16
C ASP A 16 -4.15 1.60 -23.18
N ARG A 17 -4.37 2.26 -22.05
CA ARG A 17 -4.18 3.71 -21.89
C ARG A 17 -2.89 4.10 -21.19
N ILE A 18 -2.14 3.13 -20.67
CA ILE A 18 -0.80 3.39 -20.16
C ILE A 18 0.09 3.69 -21.36
N VAL A 19 0.43 4.95 -21.54
CA VAL A 19 1.19 5.44 -22.69
C VAL A 19 2.64 4.96 -22.62
N GLY A 20 3.06 4.25 -23.63
CA GLY A 20 4.44 3.81 -23.83
C GLY A 20 4.52 2.55 -24.69
N SER A 21 5.50 2.54 -25.59
CA SER A 21 5.69 1.44 -26.55
C SER A 21 6.99 0.68 -26.35
N SER A 22 7.74 0.95 -25.26
CA SER A 22 8.99 0.24 -25.01
C SER A 22 8.75 -1.24 -24.70
N ALA A 23 9.65 -2.10 -25.18
CA ALA A 23 9.58 -3.54 -24.90
C ALA A 23 9.62 -3.84 -23.38
N ALA A 24 10.31 -3.02 -22.59
CA ALA A 24 10.36 -3.12 -21.14
C ALA A 24 9.00 -2.85 -20.51
N LEU A 25 8.30 -1.80 -20.94
CA LEU A 25 6.95 -1.47 -20.44
C LEU A 25 5.95 -2.56 -20.80
N GLN A 26 5.98 -3.08 -22.02
CA GLN A 26 5.08 -4.17 -22.46
C GLN A 26 5.29 -5.45 -21.65
N ARG A 27 6.54 -5.77 -21.27
CA ARG A 27 6.83 -6.90 -20.37
C ARG A 27 6.24 -6.68 -18.98
N VAL A 28 6.42 -5.48 -18.41
CA VAL A 28 5.84 -5.12 -17.12
C VAL A 28 4.30 -5.24 -17.15
N LEU A 29 3.65 -4.70 -18.17
CA LEU A 29 2.20 -4.79 -18.33
C LEU A 29 1.72 -6.24 -18.47
N GLY A 30 2.47 -7.10 -19.14
CA GLY A 30 2.19 -8.54 -19.21
C GLY A 30 2.20 -9.22 -17.84
N ILE A 31 3.16 -8.87 -17.00
CA ILE A 31 3.24 -9.36 -15.61
C ILE A 31 2.08 -8.81 -14.78
N VAL A 32 1.79 -7.52 -14.90
CA VAL A 32 0.70 -6.84 -14.19
C VAL A 32 -0.64 -7.52 -14.47
N LYS A 33 -0.94 -7.86 -15.72
CA LYS A 33 -2.16 -8.61 -16.09
C LYS A 33 -2.29 -9.94 -15.36
N LYS A 34 -1.18 -10.67 -15.18
CA LYS A 34 -1.15 -11.95 -14.46
C LYS A 34 -1.36 -11.77 -12.96
N VAL A 35 -0.61 -10.87 -12.34
CA VAL A 35 -0.66 -10.67 -10.87
C VAL A 35 -1.94 -9.96 -10.41
N ALA A 36 -2.59 -9.19 -11.28
CA ALA A 36 -3.84 -8.50 -10.96
C ALA A 36 -4.93 -9.45 -10.47
N LYS A 37 -5.02 -10.65 -11.06
CA LYS A 37 -6.04 -11.65 -10.72
C LYS A 37 -5.75 -12.46 -9.47
N SER A 38 -4.57 -12.31 -8.88
CA SER A 38 -4.19 -12.96 -7.62
C SER A 38 -4.35 -12.00 -6.43
N ASN A 39 -4.31 -12.54 -5.21
CA ASN A 39 -4.22 -11.74 -3.98
C ASN A 39 -2.77 -11.58 -3.48
N THR A 40 -1.81 -11.97 -4.28
CA THR A 40 -0.39 -11.87 -3.93
C THR A 40 0.02 -10.43 -3.66
N THR A 41 0.83 -10.22 -2.64
CA THR A 41 1.53 -8.95 -2.40
C THR A 41 2.47 -8.66 -3.57
N VAL A 42 2.48 -7.43 -4.03
CA VAL A 42 3.28 -6.99 -5.18
C VAL A 42 4.22 -5.87 -4.76
N MET A 43 5.49 -6.01 -5.17
CA MET A 43 6.51 -4.97 -5.01
C MET A 43 6.84 -4.35 -6.35
N ILE A 44 6.71 -3.03 -6.45
CA ILE A 44 7.04 -2.24 -7.64
C ILE A 44 8.35 -1.50 -7.36
N ARG A 45 9.38 -1.79 -8.15
CA ARG A 45 10.66 -1.03 -8.11
C ARG A 45 10.73 -0.05 -9.27
N GLY A 46 11.23 1.13 -8.98
CA GLY A 46 11.46 2.14 -10.00
C GLY A 46 11.81 3.49 -9.37
N GLU A 47 12.43 4.35 -10.14
CA GLU A 47 12.77 5.70 -9.72
C GLU A 47 11.50 6.52 -9.46
N THR A 48 11.64 7.59 -8.68
CA THR A 48 10.56 8.55 -8.44
C THR A 48 10.07 9.15 -9.76
N GLY A 49 8.76 9.23 -9.94
CA GLY A 49 8.15 9.76 -11.17
C GLY A 49 8.06 8.78 -12.35
N THR A 50 8.38 7.49 -12.15
CA THR A 50 8.31 6.47 -13.22
C THR A 50 6.92 5.87 -13.43
N GLY A 51 5.89 6.36 -12.74
CA GLY A 51 4.52 5.86 -12.88
C GLY A 51 4.18 4.65 -12.02
N LYS A 52 4.90 4.41 -10.93
CA LYS A 52 4.63 3.30 -9.98
C LYS A 52 3.19 3.31 -9.46
N GLU A 53 2.63 4.48 -9.19
CA GLU A 53 1.23 4.63 -8.77
C GLU A 53 0.25 4.20 -9.86
N LEU A 54 0.52 4.51 -11.13
CA LEU A 54 -0.31 4.07 -12.25
C LEU A 54 -0.31 2.54 -12.38
N ILE A 55 0.83 1.90 -12.18
CA ILE A 55 0.96 0.45 -12.19
C ILE A 55 0.16 -0.16 -11.01
N ALA A 56 0.30 0.39 -9.81
CA ALA A 56 -0.48 -0.06 -8.66
C ALA A 56 -1.99 0.09 -8.89
N GLY A 57 -2.43 1.21 -9.43
CA GLY A 57 -3.82 1.44 -9.82
C GLY A 57 -4.31 0.45 -10.87
N ALA A 58 -3.50 0.15 -11.89
CA ALA A 58 -3.82 -0.84 -12.91
C ALA A 58 -3.97 -2.25 -12.31
N ILE A 59 -3.12 -2.65 -11.37
CA ILE A 59 -3.24 -3.92 -10.65
C ILE A 59 -4.58 -3.99 -9.91
N HIS A 60 -4.91 -2.96 -9.14
CA HIS A 60 -6.16 -2.93 -8.37
C HIS A 60 -7.40 -2.95 -9.25
N HIS A 61 -7.48 -2.05 -10.23
CA HIS A 61 -8.66 -1.89 -11.09
C HIS A 61 -8.89 -3.06 -12.04
N ASN A 62 -7.89 -3.92 -12.26
CA ASN A 62 -8.01 -5.16 -13.02
C ASN A 62 -8.05 -6.42 -12.12
N SER A 63 -8.13 -6.24 -10.82
CA SER A 63 -8.19 -7.33 -9.84
C SER A 63 -9.63 -7.74 -9.52
N LEU A 64 -9.74 -8.84 -8.76
CA LEU A 64 -11.01 -9.28 -8.20
C LEU A 64 -11.59 -8.30 -7.16
N ARG A 65 -10.77 -7.38 -6.67
CA ARG A 65 -11.13 -6.33 -5.71
C ARG A 65 -11.37 -4.96 -6.36
N SER A 66 -11.57 -4.91 -7.68
CA SER A 66 -11.71 -3.66 -8.45
C SER A 66 -12.86 -2.76 -8.00
N ALA A 67 -13.94 -3.33 -7.45
CA ALA A 67 -15.07 -2.59 -6.90
C ALA A 67 -14.88 -2.16 -5.43
N ARG A 68 -13.78 -2.56 -4.80
CA ARG A 68 -13.46 -2.24 -3.41
C ARG A 68 -12.52 -1.03 -3.32
N ASN A 69 -12.28 -0.57 -2.11
CA ASN A 69 -11.43 0.60 -1.88
C ASN A 69 -9.99 0.36 -2.36
N PHE A 70 -9.44 1.37 -2.98
CA PHE A 70 -8.01 1.50 -3.25
C PHE A 70 -7.47 2.67 -2.44
N VAL A 71 -6.76 2.35 -1.36
CA VAL A 71 -6.23 3.33 -0.40
C VAL A 71 -4.74 3.50 -0.63
N LYS A 72 -4.27 4.75 -0.68
CA LYS A 72 -2.87 5.09 -0.96
C LYS A 72 -2.25 5.82 0.23
N VAL A 73 -1.01 5.45 0.57
CA VAL A 73 -0.19 6.12 1.58
C VAL A 73 1.22 6.31 1.05
N ASN A 74 1.74 7.52 1.15
CA ASN A 74 3.15 7.80 0.91
C ASN A 74 3.91 7.75 2.24
N CYS A 75 4.73 6.72 2.41
CA CYS A 75 5.45 6.47 3.66
C CYS A 75 6.61 7.45 3.90
N ALA A 76 7.09 8.15 2.87
CA ALA A 76 8.15 9.16 2.99
C ALA A 76 7.61 10.56 3.35
N ALA A 77 6.33 10.81 3.15
CA ALA A 77 5.73 12.14 3.36
C ALA A 77 5.46 12.48 4.82
N LEU A 78 5.49 11.49 5.71
CA LEU A 78 5.12 11.63 7.13
C LEU A 78 6.28 11.22 8.04
N GLN A 79 6.40 11.90 9.19
CA GLN A 79 7.22 11.43 10.28
C GLN A 79 6.67 10.09 10.82
N GLU A 80 7.54 9.27 11.40
CA GLU A 80 7.22 7.90 11.80
C GLU A 80 5.97 7.78 12.69
N ASN A 81 5.86 8.61 13.72
CA ASN A 81 4.70 8.58 14.62
C ASN A 81 3.38 8.89 13.89
N LEU A 82 3.42 9.84 12.95
CA LEU A 82 2.28 10.17 12.10
C LEU A 82 1.99 9.07 11.09
N LEU A 83 3.01 8.44 10.55
CA LEU A 83 2.85 7.31 9.63
C LEU A 83 2.17 6.12 10.31
N GLU A 84 2.60 5.74 11.51
CA GLU A 84 1.95 4.68 12.26
C GLU A 84 0.49 4.99 12.58
N SER A 85 0.18 6.22 13.02
CA SER A 85 -1.19 6.67 13.25
C SER A 85 -2.03 6.66 11.97
N GLU A 86 -1.47 7.06 10.82
CA GLU A 86 -2.13 6.95 9.52
C GLU A 86 -2.44 5.50 9.15
N LEU A 87 -1.48 4.61 9.29
CA LEU A 87 -1.61 3.21 8.88
C LEU A 87 -2.57 2.43 9.77
N PHE A 88 -2.35 2.49 11.08
CA PHE A 88 -3.04 1.62 12.05
C PHE A 88 -4.18 2.32 12.80
N GLY A 89 -4.27 3.65 12.70
CA GLY A 89 -5.20 4.44 13.53
C GLY A 89 -4.74 4.55 14.97
N HIS A 90 -5.51 5.29 15.75
CA HIS A 90 -5.23 5.46 17.18
C HIS A 90 -6.53 5.57 17.99
N GLU A 91 -6.44 5.15 19.24
CA GLU A 91 -7.47 5.38 20.23
C GLU A 91 -7.32 6.79 20.83
N LYS A 92 -8.42 7.33 21.36
CA LYS A 92 -8.37 8.58 22.13
C LYS A 92 -7.36 8.45 23.28
N GLY A 93 -6.47 9.43 23.40
CA GLY A 93 -5.45 9.45 24.47
C GLY A 93 -4.21 8.61 24.17
N ALA A 94 -4.05 8.04 22.97
CA ALA A 94 -2.90 7.23 22.60
C ALA A 94 -1.55 7.98 22.69
N PHE A 95 -1.57 9.29 22.43
CA PHE A 95 -0.42 10.19 22.52
C PHE A 95 -0.90 11.63 22.75
N THR A 96 0.01 12.54 23.03
CA THR A 96 -0.33 13.97 23.21
C THR A 96 -0.94 14.53 21.92
N GLY A 97 -2.16 15.02 21.99
CA GLY A 97 -2.92 15.54 20.84
C GLY A 97 -3.89 14.52 20.21
N ALA A 98 -3.94 13.29 20.70
CA ALA A 98 -4.93 12.29 20.28
C ALA A 98 -6.29 12.52 20.99
N ASP A 99 -6.96 13.60 20.62
CA ASP A 99 -8.22 14.03 21.26
C ASP A 99 -9.42 13.15 20.87
N LYS A 100 -9.31 12.46 19.75
CA LYS A 100 -10.34 11.58 19.20
C LYS A 100 -9.74 10.27 18.72
N GLN A 101 -10.56 9.23 18.62
CA GLN A 101 -10.21 8.01 17.90
C GLN A 101 -10.07 8.30 16.40
N ARG A 102 -9.07 7.67 15.76
CA ARG A 102 -8.88 7.74 14.32
C ARG A 102 -8.85 6.34 13.71
N ILE A 103 -9.60 6.15 12.66
CA ILE A 103 -9.57 4.94 11.84
C ILE A 103 -8.38 5.04 10.87
N GLY A 104 -7.51 4.02 10.89
CA GLY A 104 -6.33 3.98 10.04
C GLY A 104 -6.60 3.46 8.62
N ARG A 105 -5.57 3.49 7.81
CA ARG A 105 -5.64 3.10 6.40
C ARG A 105 -5.88 1.61 6.18
N PHE A 106 -5.35 0.75 7.05
CA PHE A 106 -5.63 -0.68 6.99
C PHE A 106 -7.12 -0.98 7.18
N GLU A 107 -7.79 -0.32 8.11
CA GLU A 107 -9.24 -0.48 8.29
C GLU A 107 -10.02 0.08 7.09
N GLN A 108 -9.60 1.23 6.55
CA GLN A 108 -10.22 1.83 5.36
C GLN A 108 -10.08 0.96 4.11
N ALA A 109 -8.99 0.21 4.02
CA ALA A 109 -8.70 -0.68 2.90
C ALA A 109 -9.29 -2.09 3.07
N ASP A 110 -9.96 -2.38 4.18
CA ASP A 110 -10.50 -3.71 4.45
C ASP A 110 -11.41 -4.21 3.32
N GLY A 111 -11.15 -5.41 2.86
CA GLY A 111 -11.77 -6.01 1.67
C GLY A 111 -11.21 -5.51 0.34
N GLY A 112 -10.36 -4.50 0.34
CA GLY A 112 -9.79 -3.85 -0.84
C GLY A 112 -8.26 -3.97 -0.92
N THR A 113 -7.63 -2.90 -1.39
CA THR A 113 -6.19 -2.82 -1.64
C THR A 113 -5.57 -1.60 -0.96
N LEU A 114 -4.43 -1.79 -0.30
CA LEU A 114 -3.61 -0.72 0.24
C LEU A 114 -2.34 -0.60 -0.60
N PHE A 115 -2.08 0.59 -1.12
CA PHE A 115 -0.85 0.93 -1.82
C PHE A 115 0.06 1.74 -0.91
N LEU A 116 1.23 1.19 -0.59
CA LEU A 116 2.28 1.84 0.19
C LEU A 116 3.40 2.29 -0.73
N ASP A 117 3.52 3.59 -0.94
CA ASP A 117 4.62 4.17 -1.72
C ASP A 117 5.80 4.53 -0.83
N GLU A 118 7.01 4.38 -1.36
CA GLU A 118 8.29 4.68 -0.69
C GLU A 118 8.47 3.93 0.64
N ILE A 119 8.27 2.62 0.61
CA ILE A 119 8.37 1.78 1.82
C ILE A 119 9.77 1.69 2.41
N GLY A 120 10.82 2.02 1.65
CA GLY A 120 12.19 2.02 2.13
C GLY A 120 12.47 3.03 3.26
N ASP A 121 11.58 3.98 3.48
CA ASP A 121 11.71 5.00 4.53
C ASP A 121 11.05 4.61 5.86
N MET A 122 10.38 3.47 5.91
CA MET A 122 9.75 2.98 7.13
C MET A 122 10.77 2.50 8.17
N SER A 123 10.50 2.76 9.45
CA SER A 123 11.28 2.20 10.54
C SER A 123 11.13 0.68 10.66
N PRO A 124 12.09 -0.01 11.28
CA PRO A 124 11.97 -1.44 11.57
C PRO A 124 10.72 -1.80 12.39
N ASN A 125 10.30 -0.93 13.30
CA ASN A 125 9.11 -1.14 14.11
C ASN A 125 7.82 -1.12 13.27
N THR A 126 7.68 -0.14 12.38
CA THR A 126 6.56 -0.07 11.43
C THR A 126 6.56 -1.26 10.47
N GLN A 127 7.74 -1.66 9.98
CA GLN A 127 7.89 -2.86 9.15
C GLN A 127 7.38 -4.12 9.86
N ALA A 128 7.72 -4.32 11.13
CA ALA A 128 7.26 -5.45 11.92
C ALA A 128 5.73 -5.48 12.08
N LYS A 129 5.11 -4.33 12.30
CA LYS A 129 3.65 -4.21 12.40
C LYS A 129 2.95 -4.54 11.08
N ILE A 130 3.48 -4.07 9.96
CA ILE A 130 2.95 -4.40 8.63
C ILE A 130 3.06 -5.89 8.35
N LEU A 131 4.22 -6.50 8.65
CA LEU A 131 4.41 -7.94 8.49
C LEU A 131 3.36 -8.74 9.26
N ARG A 132 3.06 -8.34 10.50
CA ARG A 132 2.02 -8.98 11.30
C ARG A 132 0.64 -8.91 10.62
N VAL A 133 0.27 -7.76 10.07
CA VAL A 133 -0.99 -7.63 9.31
C VAL A 133 -1.03 -8.55 8.11
N LEU A 134 0.09 -8.69 7.40
CA LEU A 134 0.17 -9.58 6.23
C LEU A 134 0.08 -11.06 6.58
N GLN A 135 0.69 -11.46 7.69
CA GLN A 135 0.75 -12.87 8.12
C GLN A 135 -0.49 -13.30 8.90
N GLU A 136 -0.93 -12.46 9.83
CA GLU A 136 -1.98 -12.79 10.81
C GLU A 136 -3.34 -12.16 10.46
N HIS A 137 -3.36 -11.17 9.55
CA HIS A 137 -4.53 -10.36 9.23
C HIS A 137 -5.10 -9.59 10.43
N GLU A 138 -4.24 -9.30 11.39
CA GLU A 138 -4.60 -8.66 12.67
C GLU A 138 -3.65 -7.54 13.03
N PHE A 139 -4.17 -6.54 13.72
CA PHE A 139 -3.40 -5.45 14.33
C PHE A 139 -4.20 -4.78 15.46
N GLU A 140 -3.52 -3.94 16.25
CA GLU A 140 -4.15 -3.04 17.22
C GLU A 140 -3.90 -1.58 16.81
N ARG A 141 -4.87 -0.69 17.08
CA ARG A 141 -4.66 0.75 16.97
C ARG A 141 -3.62 1.21 17.99
N LEU A 142 -2.93 2.32 17.71
CA LEU A 142 -2.04 2.95 18.68
C LEU A 142 -2.81 3.26 19.98
N GLY A 143 -2.24 2.87 21.11
CA GLY A 143 -2.87 3.02 22.42
C GLY A 143 -4.07 2.09 22.68
N GLY A 144 -4.39 1.22 21.73
CA GLY A 144 -5.48 0.26 21.85
C GLY A 144 -4.99 -1.13 22.25
N THR A 145 -5.90 -1.90 22.85
CA THR A 145 -5.67 -3.31 23.21
C THR A 145 -6.55 -4.27 22.42
N ARG A 146 -7.57 -3.73 21.72
CA ARG A 146 -8.47 -4.51 20.91
C ARG A 146 -7.79 -4.96 19.61
N THR A 147 -7.78 -6.25 19.36
CA THR A 147 -7.34 -6.83 18.10
C THR A 147 -8.39 -6.60 17.02
N LEU A 148 -7.98 -6.02 15.90
CA LEU A 148 -8.81 -5.79 14.73
C LEU A 148 -8.36 -6.73 13.62
N ARG A 149 -9.33 -7.27 12.87
CA ARG A 149 -9.08 -8.15 11.72
C ARG A 149 -9.37 -7.42 10.43
N VAL A 150 -8.49 -7.58 9.45
CA VAL A 150 -8.64 -7.01 8.11
C VAL A 150 -8.18 -7.99 7.04
N ASP A 151 -8.82 -7.91 5.89
CA ASP A 151 -8.40 -8.60 4.67
C ASP A 151 -8.00 -7.56 3.63
N VAL A 152 -6.72 -7.25 3.56
CA VAL A 152 -6.16 -6.22 2.69
C VAL A 152 -5.13 -6.82 1.76
N ARG A 153 -5.29 -6.58 0.45
CA ARG A 153 -4.22 -6.83 -0.51
C ARG A 153 -3.22 -5.68 -0.45
N LEU A 154 -1.94 -6.00 -0.32
CA LEU A 154 -0.87 -5.02 -0.29
C LEU A 154 -0.18 -4.92 -1.64
N ILE A 155 -0.02 -3.68 -2.11
CA ILE A 155 0.89 -3.31 -3.20
C ILE A 155 1.86 -2.29 -2.62
N ALA A 156 3.14 -2.52 -2.79
CA ALA A 156 4.18 -1.63 -2.27
C ALA A 156 5.09 -1.14 -3.38
N ALA A 157 5.66 0.04 -3.20
CA ALA A 157 6.61 0.62 -4.14
C ALA A 157 7.80 1.22 -3.43
N THR A 158 8.96 1.19 -4.09
CA THR A 158 10.18 1.82 -3.61
C THR A 158 11.09 2.21 -4.77
N ASN A 159 11.88 3.28 -4.57
CA ASN A 159 13.01 3.64 -5.42
C ASN A 159 14.34 3.13 -4.84
N ARG A 160 14.34 2.54 -3.64
CA ARG A 160 15.54 2.09 -2.94
C ARG A 160 15.93 0.67 -3.29
N ASP A 161 17.19 0.34 -3.07
CA ASP A 161 17.71 -1.01 -3.17
C ASP A 161 17.44 -1.77 -1.86
N LEU A 162 16.29 -2.45 -1.79
CA LEU A 162 15.90 -3.21 -0.60
C LEU A 162 16.90 -4.32 -0.24
N PRO A 163 17.47 -5.09 -1.16
CA PRO A 163 18.50 -6.08 -0.81
C PRO A 163 19.67 -5.47 -0.06
N SER A 164 20.19 -4.32 -0.48
CA SER A 164 21.24 -3.60 0.26
C SER A 164 20.78 -3.14 1.63
N MET A 165 19.54 -2.69 1.76
CA MET A 165 18.95 -2.27 3.03
C MET A 165 18.76 -3.45 4.00
N VAL A 166 18.41 -4.63 3.49
CA VAL A 166 18.36 -5.87 4.28
C VAL A 166 19.74 -6.21 4.84
N GLN A 167 20.77 -6.16 4.01
CA GLN A 167 22.16 -6.42 4.45
C GLN A 167 22.64 -5.44 5.52
N SER A 168 22.22 -4.18 5.44
CA SER A 168 22.57 -3.14 6.45
C SER A 168 21.66 -3.13 7.68
N GLY A 169 20.65 -4.00 7.74
CA GLY A 169 19.68 -4.07 8.83
C GLY A 169 18.62 -2.97 8.84
N GLN A 170 18.53 -2.16 7.79
CA GLN A 170 17.55 -1.08 7.66
C GLN A 170 16.18 -1.57 7.19
N PHE A 171 16.12 -2.73 6.54
CA PHE A 171 14.89 -3.35 6.08
C PHE A 171 14.86 -4.84 6.45
N ARG A 172 13.70 -5.33 6.85
CA ARG A 172 13.52 -6.74 7.23
C ARG A 172 13.48 -7.62 6.00
N GLU A 173 14.22 -8.71 6.05
CA GLU A 173 14.25 -9.72 4.97
C GLU A 173 12.89 -10.42 4.81
N ASP A 174 12.16 -10.62 5.93
CA ASP A 174 10.88 -11.34 5.96
C ASP A 174 9.68 -10.49 5.53
N LEU A 175 9.83 -9.17 5.33
CA LEU A 175 8.80 -8.29 4.82
C LEU A 175 8.84 -8.20 3.30
#